data_c2312ba90894867518574165cc7ed0cc
#
_entry.id   c2312ba90894867518574165cc7ed0cc
#
_cell.length_a   1.000
_cell.length_b   1.000
_cell.length_c   1.000
_cell.angle_alpha   90.00
_cell.angle_beta   90.00
_cell.angle_gamma   90.00
#
_symmetry.space_group_name_H-M   'P 1'
#
loop_
_entity.id
_entity.type
_entity.pdbx_description
1 polymer ?
#
loop_
_entity_poly.entity_id
_entity_poly.type
_entity_poly.pdbx_seq_one_letter_code
_entity_poly.pdbx_strand_id
1 'polypeptide(L)'
;MLRKALTDAVLVDELLPNNPAERAKLPRTQTTEPGMIWTSAQLRAFLSTAQEHRLYAFFHLAAYTGARRGELLNLRWTNVGLDKPQIHITGTAAVIDRQRVEGTTKSGRSRVVSLDPGTAKVLRAHRARQDEERLRLGESWKGGNAYVFTTGWGDPLFPDTPSSLMPKLIKTHNKQNPIAQLPHARLHDLRHIHATTLLLAGVPVHVVAARLGHADPAITLRVYAHVIHEQAATAAEIFAREVCG
;
A
#
# COMPACT_ATOMS: atom_id res chain seq x y z
N MET A 1 12.81 -18.82 -2.84
CA MET A 1 13.46 -18.49 -4.13
C MET A 1 14.33 -19.63 -4.66
N LEU A 2 15.39 -20.07 -3.95
CA LEU A 2 16.33 -21.11 -4.44
C LEU A 2 15.63 -22.40 -4.92
N ARG A 3 14.70 -22.97 -4.10
CA ARG A 3 13.96 -24.18 -4.48
C ARG A 3 13.22 -24.03 -5.81
N LYS A 4 12.57 -22.88 -6.05
CA LYS A 4 11.86 -22.62 -7.29
C LYS A 4 12.82 -22.51 -8.47
N ALA A 5 13.91 -21.75 -8.33
CA ALA A 5 14.94 -21.65 -9.38
C ALA A 5 15.52 -23.01 -9.76
N LEU A 6 15.79 -23.86 -8.76
CA LEU A 6 16.27 -25.23 -9.02
C LEU A 6 15.18 -26.13 -9.63
N THR A 7 13.91 -25.90 -9.30
CA THR A 7 12.79 -26.60 -9.98
C THR A 7 12.68 -26.17 -11.43
N ASP A 8 12.83 -24.89 -11.72
CA ASP A 8 12.80 -24.37 -13.08
C ASP A 8 14.01 -24.92 -13.87
N ALA A 9 15.20 -24.99 -13.27
CA ALA A 9 16.39 -25.62 -13.87
C ALA A 9 16.23 -27.11 -14.17
N VAL A 10 15.35 -27.83 -13.46
CA VAL A 10 15.00 -29.25 -13.76
C VAL A 10 13.92 -29.33 -14.83
N LEU A 11 12.82 -28.55 -14.69
CA LEU A 11 11.60 -28.77 -15.47
C LEU A 11 11.53 -27.93 -16.75
N VAL A 12 12.24 -26.79 -16.79
CA VAL A 12 12.19 -25.82 -17.90
C VAL A 12 13.49 -25.80 -18.67
N ASP A 13 14.60 -25.67 -17.94
CA ASP A 13 15.92 -25.50 -18.53
C ASP A 13 16.67 -26.85 -18.76
N GLU A 14 16.15 -27.95 -18.21
CA GLU A 14 16.73 -29.30 -18.29
C GLU A 14 18.21 -29.39 -17.90
N LEU A 15 18.69 -28.45 -17.06
CA LEU A 15 20.08 -28.33 -16.64
C LEU A 15 20.45 -29.30 -15.49
N LEU A 16 19.46 -29.79 -14.77
CA LEU A 16 19.64 -30.67 -13.62
C LEU A 16 18.72 -31.88 -13.68
N PRO A 17 19.19 -33.09 -13.29
CA PRO A 17 18.34 -34.28 -13.29
C PRO A 17 17.32 -34.29 -12.15
N ASN A 18 17.59 -33.60 -11.04
CA ASN A 18 16.68 -33.45 -9.90
C ASN A 18 16.95 -32.14 -9.14
N ASN A 19 15.98 -31.74 -8.30
CA ASN A 19 16.11 -30.55 -7.49
C ASN A 19 16.76 -30.90 -6.11
N PRO A 20 18.02 -30.57 -5.86
CA PRO A 20 18.69 -30.90 -4.60
C PRO A 20 18.09 -30.22 -3.37
N ALA A 21 17.31 -29.14 -3.55
CA ALA A 21 16.61 -28.44 -2.48
C ALA A 21 15.18 -28.94 -2.24
N GLU A 22 14.71 -29.98 -2.93
CA GLU A 22 13.33 -30.46 -2.82
C GLU A 22 12.96 -30.89 -1.38
N ARG A 23 13.88 -31.59 -0.73
CA ARG A 23 13.71 -32.07 0.65
C ARG A 23 14.21 -31.11 1.73
N ALA A 24 14.71 -29.91 1.36
CA ALA A 24 15.19 -28.95 2.32
C ALA A 24 14.01 -28.45 3.18
N LYS A 25 14.10 -28.63 4.48
CA LYS A 25 13.10 -28.06 5.43
C LYS A 25 13.36 -26.58 5.55
N LEU A 26 12.33 -25.77 5.24
CA LEU A 26 12.40 -24.35 5.51
C LEU A 26 12.46 -24.13 7.03
N PRO A 27 13.31 -23.22 7.51
CA PRO A 27 13.26 -22.80 8.91
C PRO A 27 11.80 -22.42 9.24
N ARG A 28 11.31 -22.83 10.40
CA ARG A 28 10.03 -22.30 10.89
C ARG A 28 10.20 -20.80 11.07
N THR A 29 9.61 -20.03 10.18
CA THR A 29 9.51 -18.59 10.39
C THR A 29 8.64 -18.42 11.63
N GLN A 30 9.23 -17.92 12.72
CA GLN A 30 8.40 -17.44 13.82
C GLN A 30 7.41 -16.46 13.19
N THR A 31 6.15 -16.74 13.31
CA THR A 31 5.10 -15.76 13.01
C THR A 31 5.39 -14.58 13.93
N THR A 32 6.04 -13.57 13.39
CA THR A 32 6.11 -12.27 14.07
C THR A 32 4.66 -11.89 14.31
N GLU A 33 4.30 -11.74 15.57
CA GLU A 33 2.99 -11.16 15.92
C GLU A 33 2.75 -9.94 15.02
N PRO A 34 1.53 -9.75 14.53
CA PRO A 34 1.21 -8.57 13.74
C PRO A 34 1.67 -7.37 14.54
N GLY A 35 2.63 -6.60 13.98
CA GLY A 35 3.13 -5.41 14.65
C GLY A 35 1.93 -4.55 15.04
N MET A 36 2.05 -3.81 16.15
CA MET A 36 1.00 -2.93 16.66
C MET A 36 0.42 -2.09 15.51
N ILE A 37 -0.81 -2.38 15.12
CA ILE A 37 -1.50 -1.67 14.06
C ILE A 37 -1.99 -0.35 14.65
N TRP A 38 -1.66 0.76 14.02
CA TRP A 38 -2.14 2.06 14.46
C TRP A 38 -3.66 2.13 14.49
N THR A 39 -4.17 2.75 15.53
CA THR A 39 -5.58 3.14 15.61
C THR A 39 -5.90 4.21 14.56
N SER A 40 -7.18 4.41 14.28
CA SER A 40 -7.64 5.50 13.40
C SER A 40 -7.20 6.89 13.92
N ALA A 41 -7.10 7.06 15.24
CA ALA A 41 -6.60 8.30 15.84
C ALA A 41 -5.11 8.52 15.55
N GLN A 42 -4.30 7.49 15.69
CA GLN A 42 -2.86 7.54 15.39
C GLN A 42 -2.61 7.77 13.89
N LEU A 43 -3.39 7.14 13.01
CA LEU A 43 -3.30 7.39 11.57
C LEU A 43 -3.64 8.84 11.24
N ARG A 44 -4.70 9.40 11.83
CA ARG A 44 -5.05 10.83 11.65
C ARG A 44 -3.93 11.74 12.13
N ALA A 45 -3.35 11.46 13.29
CA ALA A 45 -2.23 12.24 13.84
C ALA A 45 -1.00 12.22 12.91
N PHE A 46 -0.66 11.04 12.37
CA PHE A 46 0.40 10.93 11.36
C PHE A 46 0.11 11.75 10.11
N LEU A 47 -1.09 11.61 9.55
CA LEU A 47 -1.48 12.34 8.34
C LEU A 47 -1.52 13.85 8.56
N SER A 48 -1.92 14.31 9.74
CA SER A 48 -1.86 15.73 10.12
C SER A 48 -0.41 16.24 10.12
N THR A 49 0.52 15.49 10.72
CA THR A 49 1.95 15.84 10.69
C THR A 49 2.54 15.82 9.28
N ALA A 50 2.06 14.91 8.42
CA ALA A 50 2.52 14.82 7.04
C ALA A 50 1.94 15.90 6.12
N GLN A 51 0.89 16.64 6.55
CA GLN A 51 0.11 17.54 5.70
C GLN A 51 0.94 18.65 5.07
N GLU A 52 1.92 19.19 5.80
CA GLU A 52 2.83 20.22 5.31
C GLU A 52 3.90 19.68 4.35
N HIS A 53 4.06 18.35 4.28
CA HIS A 53 5.10 17.76 3.46
C HIS A 53 4.60 17.54 2.01
N ARG A 54 5.49 17.77 1.05
CA ARG A 54 5.24 17.58 -0.39
C ARG A 54 4.63 16.21 -0.74
N LEU A 55 5.00 15.15 -0.01
CA LEU A 55 4.50 13.79 -0.20
C LEU A 55 3.26 13.47 0.66
N TYR A 56 2.56 14.44 1.20
CA TYR A 56 1.32 14.22 1.96
C TYR A 56 0.31 13.38 1.16
N ALA A 57 0.06 13.75 -0.10
CA ALA A 57 -0.89 13.04 -0.95
C ALA A 57 -0.51 11.58 -1.17
N PHE A 58 0.78 11.24 -1.16
CA PHE A 58 1.26 9.85 -1.24
C PHE A 58 0.86 9.05 0.01
N PHE A 59 1.13 9.57 1.20
CA PHE A 59 0.78 8.90 2.46
C PHE A 59 -0.73 8.80 2.64
N HIS A 60 -1.46 9.86 2.28
CA HIS A 60 -2.92 9.87 2.30
C HIS A 60 -3.46 8.76 1.37
N LEU A 61 -3.03 8.72 0.12
CA LEU A 61 -3.49 7.74 -0.85
C LEU A 61 -3.09 6.30 -0.43
N ALA A 62 -1.90 6.10 0.13
CA ALA A 62 -1.46 4.80 0.66
C ALA A 62 -2.40 4.31 1.79
N ALA A 63 -2.76 5.20 2.72
CA ALA A 63 -3.66 4.88 3.83
C ALA A 63 -5.11 4.63 3.36
N TYR A 64 -5.63 5.45 2.46
CA TYR A 64 -7.04 5.41 2.04
C TYR A 64 -7.35 4.38 0.95
N THR A 65 -6.33 3.83 0.28
CA THR A 65 -6.52 2.80 -0.75
C THR A 65 -5.93 1.44 -0.39
N GLY A 66 -5.00 1.40 0.56
CA GLY A 66 -4.22 0.21 0.86
C GLY A 66 -3.34 -0.25 -0.30
N ALA A 67 -3.11 0.58 -1.32
CA ALA A 67 -2.26 0.26 -2.46
C ALA A 67 -0.80 0.02 -2.04
N ARG A 68 -0.11 -0.83 -2.76
CA ARG A 68 1.31 -1.10 -2.49
C ARG A 68 2.15 0.12 -2.87
N ARG A 69 3.28 0.31 -2.17
CA ARG A 69 4.24 1.39 -2.45
C ARG A 69 4.55 1.52 -3.94
N GLY A 70 4.97 0.42 -4.57
CA GLY A 70 5.34 0.42 -5.98
C GLY A 70 4.18 0.73 -6.93
N GLU A 71 2.96 0.32 -6.58
CA GLU A 71 1.76 0.63 -7.35
C GLU A 71 1.49 2.14 -7.36
N LEU A 72 1.59 2.80 -6.21
CA LEU A 72 1.42 4.25 -6.11
C LEU A 72 2.53 5.01 -6.83
N LEU A 73 3.76 4.54 -6.73
CA LEU A 73 4.90 5.18 -7.42
C LEU A 73 4.88 5.01 -8.93
N ASN A 74 4.15 4.01 -9.43
CA ASN A 74 3.89 3.83 -10.86
C ASN A 74 2.61 4.53 -11.33
N LEU A 75 1.84 5.15 -10.42
CA LEU A 75 0.57 5.79 -10.77
C LEU A 75 0.82 7.01 -11.66
N ARG A 76 0.07 7.07 -12.77
CA ARG A 76 0.10 8.17 -13.73
C ARG A 76 -1.20 8.95 -13.68
N TRP A 77 -1.16 10.23 -14.01
CA TRP A 77 -2.36 11.07 -14.02
C TRP A 77 -3.43 10.58 -15.01
N THR A 78 -3.03 9.89 -16.09
CA THR A 78 -3.96 9.23 -17.02
C THR A 78 -4.77 8.11 -16.37
N ASN A 79 -4.31 7.58 -15.25
CA ASN A 79 -4.96 6.52 -14.48
C ASN A 79 -5.71 7.06 -13.24
N VAL A 80 -5.89 8.37 -13.13
CA VAL A 80 -6.59 9.02 -12.03
C VAL A 80 -7.84 9.71 -12.56
N GLY A 81 -9.02 9.19 -12.22
CA GLY A 81 -10.29 9.83 -12.46
C GLY A 81 -10.64 10.75 -11.30
N LEU A 82 -10.69 12.06 -11.52
CA LEU A 82 -11.04 13.05 -10.49
C LEU A 82 -12.51 13.42 -10.51
N ASP A 83 -13.18 13.30 -11.65
CA ASP A 83 -14.64 13.55 -11.80
C ASP A 83 -15.42 12.31 -11.34
N LYS A 84 -15.00 11.15 -11.74
CA LYS A 84 -15.40 9.87 -11.14
C LYS A 84 -14.27 9.40 -10.25
N PRO A 85 -14.32 9.66 -8.92
CA PRO A 85 -13.19 9.47 -8.04
C PRO A 85 -12.73 8.02 -7.97
N GLN A 86 -11.66 7.70 -8.71
CA GLN A 86 -11.06 6.36 -8.77
C GLN A 86 -9.63 6.41 -9.28
N ILE A 87 -8.86 5.38 -8.97
CA ILE A 87 -7.54 5.15 -9.56
C ILE A 87 -7.49 3.77 -10.23
N HIS A 88 -6.77 3.69 -11.35
CA HIS A 88 -6.49 2.45 -12.06
C HIS A 88 -5.06 2.02 -11.75
N ILE A 89 -4.90 0.92 -11.03
CA ILE A 89 -3.59 0.35 -10.72
C ILE A 89 -3.26 -0.67 -11.79
N THR A 90 -2.31 -0.31 -12.66
CA THR A 90 -1.94 -1.09 -13.85
C THR A 90 -0.53 -1.66 -13.80
N GLY A 91 0.32 -1.16 -12.90
CA GLY A 91 1.71 -1.56 -12.79
C GLY A 91 2.32 -1.23 -11.44
N THR A 92 3.60 -1.45 -11.33
CA THR A 92 4.39 -1.22 -10.11
C THR A 92 5.79 -0.72 -10.45
N ALA A 93 6.37 0.08 -9.57
CA ALA A 93 7.77 0.46 -9.61
C ALA A 93 8.54 -0.25 -8.48
N ALA A 94 9.70 -0.78 -8.80
CA ALA A 94 10.60 -1.46 -7.88
C ALA A 94 12.03 -0.93 -8.04
N VAL A 95 12.93 -1.39 -7.18
CA VAL A 95 14.38 -1.17 -7.34
C VAL A 95 15.02 -2.53 -7.62
N ILE A 96 15.71 -2.63 -8.73
CA ILE A 96 16.51 -3.78 -9.12
C ILE A 96 17.88 -3.22 -9.49
N ASP A 97 18.97 -3.77 -8.95
CA ASP A 97 20.33 -3.33 -9.18
C ASP A 97 20.53 -1.81 -9.02
N ARG A 98 19.92 -1.24 -7.96
CA ARG A 98 19.90 0.20 -7.64
C ARG A 98 19.21 1.08 -8.69
N GLN A 99 18.55 0.50 -9.66
CA GLN A 99 17.77 1.22 -10.68
C GLN A 99 16.27 1.11 -10.40
N ARG A 100 15.56 2.19 -10.69
CA ARG A 100 14.10 2.18 -10.68
C ARG A 100 13.60 1.46 -11.94
N VAL A 101 12.89 0.35 -11.73
CA VAL A 101 12.32 -0.47 -12.81
C VAL A 101 10.81 -0.50 -12.68
N GLU A 102 10.12 -0.41 -13.80
CA GLU A 102 8.67 -0.54 -13.89
C GLU A 102 8.28 -1.89 -14.45
N GLY A 103 7.18 -2.41 -13.97
CA GLY A 103 6.64 -3.70 -14.42
C GLY A 103 5.16 -3.83 -14.16
N THR A 104 4.60 -4.97 -14.48
CA THR A 104 3.21 -5.32 -14.17
C THR A 104 3.02 -5.44 -12.66
N THR A 105 1.76 -5.42 -12.20
CA THR A 105 1.46 -5.70 -10.78
C THR A 105 1.93 -7.11 -10.39
N LYS A 106 2.20 -7.33 -9.11
CA LYS A 106 2.66 -8.64 -8.60
C LYS A 106 1.75 -9.83 -8.99
N SER A 107 0.48 -9.57 -9.23
CA SER A 107 -0.52 -10.56 -9.65
C SER A 107 -0.74 -10.59 -11.18
N GLY A 108 -0.06 -9.73 -11.94
CA GLY A 108 -0.31 -9.53 -13.38
C GLY A 108 -1.65 -8.87 -13.71
N ARG A 109 -2.48 -8.57 -12.70
CA ARG A 109 -3.84 -8.04 -12.89
C ARG A 109 -3.90 -6.55 -12.56
N SER A 110 -4.57 -5.79 -13.40
CA SER A 110 -4.96 -4.42 -13.10
C SER A 110 -6.22 -4.41 -12.22
N ARG A 111 -6.43 -3.31 -11.50
CA ARG A 111 -7.66 -3.09 -10.72
C ARG A 111 -8.01 -1.63 -10.62
N VAL A 112 -9.29 -1.37 -10.43
CA VAL A 112 -9.83 -0.04 -10.12
C VAL A 112 -10.07 0.05 -8.61
N VAL A 113 -9.66 1.15 -8.01
CA VAL A 113 -9.92 1.46 -6.60
C VAL A 113 -10.69 2.78 -6.53
N SER A 114 -11.94 2.72 -6.05
CA SER A 114 -12.77 3.89 -5.81
C SER A 114 -12.18 4.74 -4.69
N LEU A 115 -12.28 6.05 -4.82
CA LEU A 115 -11.83 7.03 -3.85
C LEU A 115 -13.04 7.74 -3.22
N ASP A 116 -12.88 8.14 -1.99
CA ASP A 116 -13.82 9.05 -1.32
C ASP A 116 -13.59 10.50 -1.79
N PRO A 117 -14.59 11.39 -1.60
CA PRO A 117 -14.49 12.79 -2.04
C PRO A 117 -13.32 13.56 -1.40
N GLY A 118 -12.97 13.23 -0.14
CA GLY A 118 -11.84 13.83 0.57
C GLY A 118 -10.51 13.47 -0.09
N THR A 119 -10.30 12.20 -0.43
CA THR A 119 -9.12 11.73 -1.17
C THR A 119 -9.03 12.36 -2.56
N ALA A 120 -10.16 12.51 -3.28
CA ALA A 120 -10.17 13.21 -4.56
C ALA A 120 -9.77 14.70 -4.42
N LYS A 121 -10.22 15.37 -3.34
CA LYS A 121 -9.80 16.76 -3.03
C LYS A 121 -8.29 16.85 -2.78
N VAL A 122 -7.72 15.91 -2.02
CA VAL A 122 -6.27 15.85 -1.78
C VAL A 122 -5.50 15.68 -3.09
N LEU A 123 -5.97 14.82 -3.99
CA LEU A 123 -5.31 14.62 -5.30
C LEU A 123 -5.44 15.86 -6.21
N ARG A 124 -6.57 16.56 -6.21
CA ARG A 124 -6.71 17.83 -6.94
C ARG A 124 -5.72 18.89 -6.43
N ALA A 125 -5.63 19.06 -5.11
CA ALA A 125 -4.67 19.99 -4.51
C ALA A 125 -3.22 19.58 -4.82
N HIS A 126 -2.91 18.27 -4.81
CA HIS A 126 -1.60 17.77 -5.19
C HIS A 126 -1.26 18.06 -6.64
N ARG A 127 -2.22 17.88 -7.56
CA ARG A 127 -2.04 18.19 -8.99
C ARG A 127 -1.79 19.67 -9.21
N ALA A 128 -2.60 20.54 -8.61
CA ALA A 128 -2.42 21.98 -8.71
C ALA A 128 -1.01 22.42 -8.27
N ARG A 129 -0.54 21.91 -7.11
CA ARG A 129 0.83 22.19 -6.63
C ARG A 129 1.90 21.66 -7.58
N GLN A 130 1.72 20.48 -8.17
CA GLN A 130 2.67 19.92 -9.15
C GLN A 130 2.68 20.75 -10.44
N ASP A 131 1.52 21.25 -10.87
CA ASP A 131 1.42 22.15 -12.05
C ASP A 131 2.11 23.49 -11.77
N GLU A 132 1.98 24.06 -10.55
CA GLU A 132 2.72 25.25 -10.12
C GLU A 132 4.25 25.03 -10.11
N GLU A 133 4.70 23.89 -9.55
CA GLU A 133 6.12 23.49 -9.56
C GLU A 133 6.66 23.41 -11.01
N ARG A 134 5.86 22.81 -11.90
CA ARG A 134 6.21 22.69 -13.32
C ARG A 134 6.31 24.04 -14.01
N LEU A 135 5.33 24.93 -13.80
CA LEU A 135 5.35 26.28 -14.39
C LEU A 135 6.58 27.07 -13.92
N ARG A 136 6.90 26.97 -12.61
CA ARG A 136 8.06 27.65 -12.04
C ARG A 136 9.38 27.16 -12.59
N LEU A 137 9.52 25.87 -12.89
CA LEU A 137 10.75 25.25 -13.42
C LEU A 137 10.87 25.36 -14.94
N GLY A 138 9.76 25.55 -15.66
CA GLY A 138 9.75 25.64 -17.12
C GLY A 138 10.46 24.45 -17.78
N GLU A 139 11.44 24.74 -18.61
CA GLU A 139 12.22 23.74 -19.35
C GLU A 139 13.07 22.81 -18.45
N SER A 140 13.34 23.22 -17.22
CA SER A 140 14.05 22.37 -16.25
C SER A 140 13.19 21.24 -15.69
N TRP A 141 11.88 21.24 -15.96
CA TRP A 141 10.99 20.14 -15.54
C TRP A 141 11.20 18.89 -16.41
N LYS A 142 11.61 17.79 -15.78
CA LYS A 142 12.06 16.57 -16.49
C LYS A 142 10.95 15.54 -16.74
N GLY A 143 9.87 15.56 -15.97
CA GLY A 143 8.93 14.42 -15.86
C GLY A 143 7.69 14.48 -16.78
N GLY A 144 7.49 15.53 -17.57
CA GLY A 144 6.22 15.73 -18.29
C GLY A 144 5.01 15.72 -17.34
N ASN A 145 3.84 15.24 -17.79
CA ASN A 145 2.62 15.12 -16.99
C ASN A 145 2.31 13.67 -16.58
N ALA A 146 3.29 12.78 -16.63
CA ALA A 146 3.00 11.36 -16.56
C ALA A 146 2.70 10.90 -15.12
N TYR A 147 3.59 11.13 -14.16
CA TYR A 147 3.51 10.55 -12.84
C TYR A 147 2.76 11.45 -11.83
N VAL A 148 1.96 10.81 -10.96
CA VAL A 148 1.33 11.49 -9.84
C VAL A 148 2.36 11.90 -8.79
N PHE A 149 3.33 11.04 -8.52
CA PHE A 149 4.36 11.30 -7.50
C PHE A 149 5.74 11.44 -8.15
N THR A 150 6.28 12.65 -8.09
CA THR A 150 7.56 13.03 -8.68
C THR A 150 8.49 13.64 -7.64
N THR A 151 9.77 13.79 -7.99
CA THR A 151 10.68 14.70 -7.31
C THR A 151 10.26 16.16 -7.54
N GLY A 152 10.89 17.12 -6.86
CA GLY A 152 10.66 18.55 -7.13
C GLY A 152 11.08 18.98 -8.53
N TRP A 153 11.81 18.17 -9.27
CA TRP A 153 12.25 18.40 -10.66
C TRP A 153 11.42 17.65 -11.70
N GLY A 154 10.38 16.93 -11.28
CA GLY A 154 9.49 16.19 -12.18
C GLY A 154 9.91 14.74 -12.44
N ASP A 155 11.10 14.32 -12.05
CA ASP A 155 11.52 12.92 -12.21
C ASP A 155 10.60 11.98 -11.41
N PRO A 156 10.36 10.75 -11.87
CA PRO A 156 9.62 9.76 -11.10
C PRO A 156 10.24 9.52 -9.72
N LEU A 157 9.42 9.50 -8.69
CA LEU A 157 9.92 9.33 -7.33
C LEU A 157 10.58 7.95 -7.16
N PHE A 158 11.76 7.92 -6.52
CA PHE A 158 12.46 6.68 -6.25
C PHE A 158 11.76 5.87 -5.13
N PRO A 159 11.63 4.54 -5.27
CA PRO A 159 10.82 3.73 -4.38
C PRO A 159 11.17 3.82 -2.89
N ASP A 160 12.42 4.05 -2.53
CA ASP A 160 12.83 4.12 -1.12
C ASP A 160 12.55 5.48 -0.46
N THR A 161 12.27 6.53 -1.26
CA THR A 161 12.02 7.89 -0.75
C THR A 161 10.88 7.93 0.27
N PRO A 162 9.64 7.45 0.00
CA PRO A 162 8.58 7.50 0.99
C PRO A 162 8.83 6.56 2.17
N SER A 163 9.54 5.45 1.97
CA SER A 163 9.86 4.51 3.05
C SER A 163 10.86 5.10 4.04
N SER A 164 11.84 5.87 3.58
CA SER A 164 12.82 6.56 4.44
C SER A 164 12.28 7.86 5.03
N LEU A 165 11.26 8.45 4.41
CA LEU A 165 10.61 9.67 4.93
C LEU A 165 9.66 9.36 6.10
N MET A 166 8.90 8.26 6.05
CA MET A 166 7.89 7.95 7.06
C MET A 166 8.46 7.91 8.50
N PRO A 167 9.59 7.25 8.79
CA PRO A 167 10.19 7.29 10.12
C PRO A 167 10.60 8.70 10.57
N LYS A 168 11.00 9.57 9.64
CA LYS A 168 11.35 10.97 9.95
C LYS A 168 10.11 11.75 10.36
N LEU A 169 8.99 11.57 9.67
CA LEU A 169 7.71 12.20 10.02
C LEU A 169 7.19 11.70 11.37
N ILE A 170 7.29 10.41 11.66
CA ILE A 170 6.95 9.83 12.96
C ILE A 170 7.83 10.48 14.06
N LYS A 171 9.14 10.57 13.84
CA LYS A 171 10.06 11.23 14.79
C LYS A 171 9.71 12.69 15.02
N THR A 172 9.35 13.42 13.96
CA THR A 172 8.91 14.83 14.05
C THR A 172 7.64 14.93 14.89
N HIS A 173 6.63 14.08 14.61
CA HIS A 173 5.40 14.03 15.40
C HIS A 173 5.69 13.79 16.88
N ASN A 174 6.48 12.77 17.20
CA ASN A 174 6.78 12.36 18.57
C ASN A 174 7.57 13.44 19.34
N LYS A 175 8.41 14.20 18.64
CA LYS A 175 9.10 15.37 19.23
C LYS A 175 8.12 16.49 19.58
N GLN A 176 7.11 16.72 18.74
CA GLN A 176 6.09 17.75 18.93
C GLN A 176 5.00 17.33 19.93
N ASN A 177 4.77 16.02 20.08
CA ASN A 177 3.69 15.45 20.89
C ASN A 177 4.23 14.37 21.85
N PRO A 178 5.00 14.71 22.88
CA PRO A 178 5.68 13.73 23.75
C PRO A 178 4.71 12.84 24.54
N ILE A 179 3.47 13.29 24.79
CA ILE A 179 2.44 12.52 25.51
C ILE A 179 1.65 11.60 24.57
N ALA A 180 1.47 11.99 23.30
CA ALA A 180 0.70 11.25 22.30
C ALA A 180 1.60 10.71 21.18
N GLN A 181 2.62 9.95 21.54
CA GLN A 181 3.60 9.42 20.61
C GLN A 181 3.00 8.36 19.67
N LEU A 182 3.42 8.40 18.44
CA LEU A 182 3.12 7.35 17.46
C LEU A 182 4.12 6.20 17.61
N PRO A 183 3.65 4.96 17.75
CA PRO A 183 4.50 3.78 17.67
C PRO A 183 5.23 3.70 16.33
N HIS A 184 6.35 2.94 16.31
CA HIS A 184 7.04 2.67 15.07
C HIS A 184 6.10 1.97 14.07
N ALA A 185 6.07 2.46 12.84
CA ALA A 185 5.36 1.83 11.73
C ALA A 185 6.15 1.96 10.43
N ARG A 186 6.02 0.96 9.58
CA ARG A 186 6.59 0.95 8.24
C ARG A 186 5.53 1.40 7.24
N LEU A 187 5.95 1.85 6.08
CA LEU A 187 5.03 2.29 5.02
C LEU A 187 3.99 1.19 4.64
N HIS A 188 4.39 -0.09 4.68
CA HIS A 188 3.47 -1.20 4.39
C HIS A 188 2.38 -1.37 5.46
N ASP A 189 2.62 -0.91 6.67
CA ASP A 189 1.67 -1.03 7.76
C ASP A 189 0.43 -0.13 7.53
N LEU A 190 0.54 0.94 6.72
CA LEU A 190 -0.63 1.71 6.25
C LEU A 190 -1.66 0.84 5.50
N ARG A 191 -1.18 -0.12 4.73
CA ARG A 191 -2.04 -1.09 4.06
C ARG A 191 -2.69 -2.07 5.05
N HIS A 192 -1.96 -2.48 6.08
CA HIS A 192 -2.52 -3.32 7.15
C HIS A 192 -3.59 -2.56 7.93
N ILE A 193 -3.34 -1.29 8.27
CA ILE A 193 -4.33 -0.42 8.91
C ILE A 193 -5.60 -0.32 8.06
N HIS A 194 -5.47 -0.05 6.75
CA HIS A 194 -6.59 0.02 5.82
C HIS A 194 -7.42 -1.26 5.82
N ALA A 195 -6.78 -2.41 5.69
CA ALA A 195 -7.45 -3.70 5.64
C ALA A 195 -8.16 -4.03 6.96
N THR A 196 -7.46 -3.87 8.09
CA THR A 196 -8.01 -4.12 9.42
C THR A 196 -9.21 -3.23 9.72
N THR A 197 -9.11 -1.93 9.40
CA THR A 197 -10.21 -0.98 9.60
C THR A 197 -11.45 -1.37 8.80
N LEU A 198 -11.30 -1.79 7.54
CA LEU A 198 -12.43 -2.24 6.73
C LEU A 198 -13.05 -3.54 7.25
N LEU A 199 -12.22 -4.50 7.67
CA LEU A 199 -12.70 -5.77 8.22
C LEU A 199 -13.46 -5.57 9.55
N LEU A 200 -12.91 -4.74 10.45
CA LEU A 200 -13.58 -4.37 11.71
C LEU A 200 -14.90 -3.61 11.47
N ALA A 201 -14.99 -2.85 10.36
CA ALA A 201 -16.23 -2.18 9.94
C ALA A 201 -17.22 -3.14 9.24
N GLY A 202 -16.96 -4.45 9.20
CA GLY A 202 -17.85 -5.46 8.63
C GLY A 202 -17.77 -5.59 7.09
N VAL A 203 -16.80 -4.96 6.43
CA VAL A 203 -16.65 -5.12 4.97
C VAL A 203 -16.25 -6.56 4.65
N PRO A 204 -16.95 -7.25 3.73
CA PRO A 204 -16.66 -8.64 3.40
C PRO A 204 -15.22 -8.86 2.95
N VAL A 205 -14.59 -9.94 3.41
CA VAL A 205 -13.17 -10.25 3.16
C VAL A 205 -12.81 -10.27 1.68
N HIS A 206 -13.67 -10.79 0.83
CA HIS A 206 -13.43 -10.83 -0.62
C HIS A 206 -13.41 -9.43 -1.24
N VAL A 207 -14.22 -8.49 -0.74
CA VAL A 207 -14.22 -7.08 -1.17
C VAL A 207 -12.92 -6.40 -0.75
N VAL A 208 -12.48 -6.61 0.50
CA VAL A 208 -11.19 -6.10 0.98
C VAL A 208 -10.04 -6.70 0.18
N ALA A 209 -10.06 -8.01 -0.09
CA ALA A 209 -9.05 -8.69 -0.89
C ALA A 209 -8.96 -8.13 -2.32
N ALA A 210 -10.11 -7.93 -2.98
CA ALA A 210 -10.19 -7.35 -4.32
C ALA A 210 -9.63 -5.91 -4.33
N ARG A 211 -10.04 -5.07 -3.35
CA ARG A 211 -9.54 -3.70 -3.21
C ARG A 211 -8.03 -3.65 -3.03
N LEU A 212 -7.48 -4.54 -2.21
CA LEU A 212 -6.05 -4.67 -1.99
C LEU A 212 -5.30 -5.29 -3.18
N GLY A 213 -5.97 -5.98 -4.09
CA GLY A 213 -5.37 -6.71 -5.21
C GLY A 213 -4.60 -7.96 -4.73
N HIS A 214 -5.20 -8.70 -3.82
CA HIS A 214 -4.77 -10.06 -3.51
C HIS A 214 -5.30 -11.00 -4.59
N ALA A 215 -4.41 -11.83 -5.16
CA ALA A 215 -4.80 -12.82 -6.18
C ALA A 215 -5.72 -13.89 -5.59
N ASP A 216 -5.54 -14.19 -4.30
CA ASP A 216 -6.30 -15.16 -3.54
C ASP A 216 -6.82 -14.50 -2.25
N PRO A 217 -8.16 -14.47 -2.02
CA PRO A 217 -8.75 -13.96 -0.77
C PRO A 217 -8.25 -14.70 0.48
N ALA A 218 -7.80 -15.96 0.37
CA ALA A 218 -7.23 -16.71 1.47
C ALA A 218 -5.98 -16.02 2.08
N ILE A 219 -5.27 -15.20 1.29
CA ILE A 219 -4.16 -14.39 1.80
C ILE A 219 -4.69 -13.38 2.82
N THR A 220 -5.80 -12.70 2.50
CA THR A 220 -6.44 -11.74 3.41
C THR A 220 -6.96 -12.45 4.66
N LEU A 221 -7.65 -13.58 4.52
CA LEU A 221 -8.12 -14.39 5.63
C LEU A 221 -6.97 -14.79 6.56
N ARG A 222 -5.88 -15.30 6.01
CA ARG A 222 -4.73 -15.76 6.80
C ARG A 222 -4.05 -14.62 7.57
N VAL A 223 -3.87 -13.47 6.92
CA VAL A 223 -3.17 -12.31 7.52
C VAL A 223 -4.03 -11.64 8.59
N TYR A 224 -5.36 -11.64 8.41
CA TYR A 224 -6.29 -10.92 9.30
C TYR A 224 -7.22 -11.85 10.08
N ALA A 225 -6.89 -13.15 10.20
CA ALA A 225 -7.68 -14.14 10.91
C ALA A 225 -8.01 -13.72 12.35
N HIS A 226 -7.05 -13.10 13.06
CA HIS A 226 -7.24 -12.61 14.43
C HIS A 226 -8.35 -11.55 14.52
N VAL A 227 -8.46 -10.66 13.54
CA VAL A 227 -9.51 -9.63 13.48
C VAL A 227 -10.90 -10.27 13.25
N ILE A 228 -10.95 -11.30 12.41
CA ILE A 228 -12.19 -12.01 12.07
C ILE A 228 -12.70 -12.82 13.26
N HIS A 229 -11.78 -13.40 14.04
CA HIS A 229 -12.16 -14.15 15.27
C HIS A 229 -12.82 -13.26 16.33
N GLU A 230 -12.39 -12.01 16.48
CA GLU A 230 -13.04 -11.06 17.38
C GLU A 230 -14.50 -10.77 16.99
N GLN A 231 -14.83 -10.81 15.70
CA GLN A 231 -16.20 -10.64 15.21
C GLN A 231 -17.07 -11.88 15.35
N ALA A 232 -16.50 -13.06 15.55
CA ALA A 232 -17.27 -14.30 15.67
C ALA A 232 -18.19 -14.32 16.91
N ALA A 233 -17.80 -13.66 17.99
CA ALA A 233 -18.66 -13.52 19.18
C ALA A 233 -19.94 -12.72 18.87
N THR A 234 -19.88 -11.74 18.01
CA THR A 234 -21.01 -10.88 17.61
C THR A 234 -21.92 -11.56 16.59
N ALA A 235 -21.45 -12.61 15.90
CA ALA A 235 -22.24 -13.30 14.87
C ALA A 235 -23.51 -13.95 15.43
N ALA A 236 -23.46 -14.52 16.63
CA ALA A 236 -24.61 -15.11 17.26
C ALA A 236 -25.68 -14.07 17.62
N GLU A 237 -25.26 -12.90 18.10
CA GLU A 237 -26.15 -11.78 18.43
C GLU A 237 -26.81 -11.21 17.17
N ILE A 238 -26.02 -11.08 16.07
CA ILE A 238 -26.54 -10.63 14.78
C ILE A 238 -27.59 -11.62 14.28
N PHE A 239 -27.30 -12.91 14.29
CA PHE A 239 -28.25 -13.95 13.84
C PHE A 239 -29.54 -13.91 14.67
N ALA A 240 -29.43 -13.85 16.01
CA ALA A 240 -30.59 -13.76 16.87
C ALA A 240 -31.46 -12.53 16.57
N ARG A 241 -30.86 -11.37 16.35
CA ARG A 241 -31.57 -10.13 15.99
C ARG A 241 -32.28 -10.23 14.64
N GLU A 242 -31.65 -10.81 13.62
CA GLU A 242 -32.23 -10.93 12.28
C GLU A 242 -33.35 -11.99 12.21
N VAL A 243 -33.34 -13.00 13.13
CA VAL A 243 -34.33 -14.09 13.11
C VAL A 243 -35.45 -13.84 14.11
N CYS A 244 -35.17 -13.17 15.25
CA CYS A 244 -36.16 -12.95 16.32
C CYS A 244 -36.78 -11.53 16.30
N GLY A 245 -36.28 -10.61 15.44
CA GLY A 245 -36.85 -9.26 15.24
C GLY A 245 -37.90 -9.30 14.19
#